data_ddf5d496a2dd6c6b1b6d540a1b433cb5
#
_entry.id   ddf5d496a2dd6c6b1b6d540a1b433cb5
#
_cell.length_a   1.000
_cell.length_b   1.000
_cell.length_c   1.000
_cell.angle_alpha   90.00
_cell.angle_beta   90.00
_cell.angle_gamma   90.00
#
_symmetry.space_group_name_H-M   'P 1'
#
loop_
_entity.id
_entity.type
_entity.pdbx_description
1 polymer ?
#
loop_
_entity_poly.entity_id
_entity_poly.type
_entity_poly.pdbx_seq_one_letter_code
_entity_poly.pdbx_strand_id
1 'polypeptide(L)'
;VNNFKIAFIFAHRDTDVWTTPLSIVNEFKRLEWQVSIYSLFDLYDNYVDSGISLLIDDNNSGKFCPDVVMYMDWGRYDSPLLDKKHIPNAYWVMESGDDPQNFERNSIKAHKFDLILTPAHDSYLKYKDKGFPTLWWPHFADTNIHNPYSGYTPFDDLPPIRSTRGPGGSHVMDYLSQIMPDKFINRNGLSGQEYGDFLNSGVIVFQHSRWQEVTRRIFEGMACGKLVITDKLPDHTKIDSLF
;
A
#
# COMPACT_ATOMS: atom_id res chain seq x y z
N VAL A 1 -13.44 24.44 -8.91
CA VAL A 1 -12.40 23.64 -8.25
C VAL A 1 -13.00 23.20 -6.93
N ASN A 2 -13.22 21.90 -6.74
CA ASN A 2 -13.71 21.37 -5.47
C ASN A 2 -12.54 21.44 -4.47
N ASN A 3 -12.62 22.34 -3.50
CA ASN A 3 -11.61 22.51 -2.44
C ASN A 3 -11.79 21.44 -1.35
N PHE A 4 -11.84 20.17 -1.70
CA PHE A 4 -11.87 19.11 -0.69
C PHE A 4 -10.59 19.07 0.13
N LYS A 5 -10.77 18.89 1.44
CA LYS A 5 -9.68 18.78 2.41
C LYS A 5 -9.59 17.35 2.92
N ILE A 6 -8.41 16.76 2.83
CA ILE A 6 -8.16 15.43 3.33
C ILE A 6 -7.00 15.40 4.32
N ALA A 7 -7.25 14.80 5.47
CA ALA A 7 -6.24 14.49 6.46
C ALA A 7 -5.80 13.03 6.31
N PHE A 8 -4.52 12.79 6.13
CA PHE A 8 -3.94 11.46 6.12
C PHE A 8 -3.27 11.16 7.47
N ILE A 9 -3.58 10.01 8.05
CA ILE A 9 -2.99 9.51 9.29
C ILE A 9 -2.25 8.21 8.98
N PHE A 10 -0.92 8.22 9.07
CA PHE A 10 -0.07 7.03 8.89
C PHE A 10 1.31 7.23 9.50
N ALA A 11 2.06 6.14 9.65
CA ALA A 11 3.45 6.17 10.08
C ALA A 11 4.31 6.83 8.98
N HIS A 12 4.80 8.04 9.23
CA HIS A 12 5.53 8.87 8.25
C HIS A 12 6.72 9.54 8.90
N ARG A 13 7.85 9.56 8.19
CA ARG A 13 9.04 10.34 8.52
C ARG A 13 9.24 11.42 7.48
N ASP A 14 9.76 12.57 7.89
CA ASP A 14 10.10 13.64 6.94
C ASP A 14 11.17 13.22 5.91
N THR A 15 11.93 12.17 6.24
CA THR A 15 12.95 11.57 5.36
C THR A 15 12.40 10.52 4.39
N ASP A 16 11.12 10.12 4.51
CA ASP A 16 10.54 9.14 3.62
C ASP A 16 10.39 9.72 2.20
N VAL A 17 11.14 9.16 1.25
CA VAL A 17 11.06 9.56 -0.16
C VAL A 17 9.93 8.87 -0.90
N TRP A 18 9.57 7.66 -0.47
CA TRP A 18 8.47 6.89 -1.06
C TRP A 18 7.95 5.82 -0.10
N THR A 19 6.62 5.76 0.00
CA THR A 19 5.88 4.67 0.66
C THR A 19 4.54 4.52 -0.05
N THR A 20 3.82 3.43 0.19
CA THR A 20 2.45 3.27 -0.33
C THR A 20 1.53 4.43 0.04
N PRO A 21 1.46 4.84 1.32
CA PRO A 21 0.66 6.00 1.69
C PRO A 21 1.07 7.29 0.98
N LEU A 22 2.38 7.54 0.81
CA LEU A 22 2.85 8.75 0.10
C LEU A 22 2.44 8.77 -1.37
N SER A 23 2.41 7.62 -2.04
CA SER A 23 1.90 7.54 -3.41
C SER A 23 0.43 7.97 -3.49
N ILE A 24 -0.39 7.54 -2.54
CA ILE A 24 -1.81 7.95 -2.43
C ILE A 24 -1.91 9.45 -2.15
N VAL A 25 -1.16 9.95 -1.18
CA VAL A 25 -1.09 11.38 -0.82
C VAL A 25 -0.74 12.24 -2.05
N ASN A 26 0.28 11.83 -2.81
CA ASN A 26 0.73 12.55 -3.99
C ASN A 26 -0.33 12.59 -5.09
N GLU A 27 -1.10 11.51 -5.24
CA GLU A 27 -2.21 11.50 -6.20
C GLU A 27 -3.33 12.45 -5.80
N PHE A 28 -3.69 12.54 -4.51
CA PHE A 28 -4.67 13.53 -4.06
C PHE A 28 -4.16 14.96 -4.23
N LYS A 29 -2.86 15.23 -4.03
CA LYS A 29 -2.26 16.53 -4.33
C LYS A 29 -2.33 16.84 -5.83
N ARG A 30 -2.09 15.85 -6.69
CA ARG A 30 -2.22 16.00 -8.15
C ARG A 30 -3.66 16.31 -8.59
N LEU A 31 -4.64 15.81 -7.85
CA LEU A 31 -6.07 16.11 -8.02
C LEU A 31 -6.48 17.46 -7.41
N GLU A 32 -5.52 18.26 -6.98
CA GLU A 32 -5.73 19.61 -6.38
C GLU A 32 -6.54 19.61 -5.08
N TRP A 33 -6.52 18.50 -4.32
CA TRP A 33 -7.07 18.48 -2.98
C TRP A 33 -6.15 19.19 -1.99
N GLN A 34 -6.71 19.81 -0.97
CA GLN A 34 -5.93 20.30 0.16
C GLN A 34 -5.58 19.12 1.07
N VAL A 35 -4.30 18.79 1.13
CA VAL A 35 -3.81 17.58 1.82
C VAL A 35 -2.96 17.96 3.03
N SER A 36 -3.23 17.35 4.18
CA SER A 36 -2.39 17.39 5.38
C SER A 36 -2.04 15.97 5.83
N ILE A 37 -0.81 15.78 6.30
CA ILE A 37 -0.31 14.51 6.84
C ILE A 37 -0.13 14.67 8.35
N TYR A 38 -0.63 13.71 9.11
CA TYR A 38 -0.51 13.61 10.55
C TYR A 38 0.18 12.29 10.88
N SER A 39 1.46 12.39 11.26
CA SER A 39 2.28 11.20 11.48
C SER A 39 1.91 10.47 12.76
N LEU A 40 1.93 9.14 12.70
CA LEU A 40 1.86 8.25 13.86
C LEU A 40 3.24 7.97 14.48
N PHE A 41 4.32 8.50 13.90
CA PHE A 41 5.67 8.35 14.43
C PHE A 41 6.14 9.58 15.18
N ASP A 42 6.88 9.37 16.27
CA ASP A 42 7.73 10.40 16.89
C ASP A 42 9.10 10.48 16.17
N LEU A 43 9.99 11.29 16.70
CA LEU A 43 11.36 11.44 16.17
C LEU A 43 12.22 10.17 16.27
N TYR A 44 11.78 9.17 17.03
CA TYR A 44 12.47 7.90 17.26
C TYR A 44 11.76 6.70 16.63
N ASP A 45 10.83 6.94 15.71
CA ASP A 45 10.02 5.91 15.03
C ASP A 45 9.12 5.08 15.97
N ASN A 46 8.78 5.61 17.14
CA ASN A 46 7.78 4.99 17.99
C ASN A 46 6.38 5.45 17.59
N TYR A 47 5.41 4.54 17.68
CA TYR A 47 4.02 4.89 17.47
C TYR A 47 3.49 5.74 18.63
N VAL A 48 2.91 6.89 18.27
CA VAL A 48 2.40 7.90 19.23
C VAL A 48 1.10 8.53 18.75
N ASP A 49 0.34 9.07 19.69
CA ASP A 49 -0.92 9.78 19.43
C ASP A 49 -0.76 11.24 19.00
N SER A 50 0.46 11.77 19.00
CA SER A 50 0.70 13.20 18.78
C SER A 50 0.13 13.72 17.47
N GLY A 51 0.26 12.96 16.37
CA GLY A 51 -0.32 13.33 15.09
C GLY A 51 -1.84 13.37 15.11
N ILE A 52 -2.49 12.40 15.78
CA ILE A 52 -3.96 12.38 15.90
C ILE A 52 -4.43 13.54 16.79
N SER A 53 -3.75 13.79 17.90
CA SER A 53 -4.04 14.94 18.79
C SER A 53 -3.92 16.26 18.03
N LEU A 54 -2.85 16.44 17.24
CA LEU A 54 -2.65 17.62 16.40
C LEU A 54 -3.78 17.81 15.37
N LEU A 55 -4.23 16.73 14.72
CA LEU A 55 -5.36 16.79 13.79
C LEU A 55 -6.64 17.28 14.51
N ILE A 56 -6.92 16.76 15.71
CA ILE A 56 -8.09 17.14 16.50
C ILE A 56 -7.98 18.64 16.89
N ASP A 57 -6.80 19.10 17.33
CA ASP A 57 -6.55 20.49 17.68
C ASP A 57 -6.66 21.44 16.48
N ASP A 58 -6.11 21.06 15.33
CA ASP A 58 -6.21 21.81 14.07
C ASP A 58 -7.68 21.95 13.62
N ASN A 59 -8.48 20.88 13.77
CA ASN A 59 -9.90 20.91 13.46
C ASN A 59 -10.67 21.82 14.45
N ASN A 60 -10.44 21.70 15.75
CA ASN A 60 -11.13 22.46 16.79
C ASN A 60 -10.81 23.96 16.73
N SER A 61 -9.59 24.31 16.34
CA SER A 61 -9.15 25.71 16.14
C SER A 61 -9.58 26.30 14.80
N GLY A 62 -10.10 25.49 13.89
CA GLY A 62 -10.45 25.91 12.53
C GLY A 62 -9.26 26.08 11.59
N LYS A 63 -8.05 25.71 12.02
CA LYS A 63 -6.84 25.79 11.20
C LYS A 63 -6.88 24.82 10.02
N PHE A 64 -7.37 23.60 10.26
CA PHE A 64 -7.61 22.61 9.21
C PHE A 64 -8.83 21.74 9.56
N CYS A 65 -9.94 21.97 8.87
CA CYS A 65 -11.17 21.19 9.02
C CYS A 65 -11.29 20.25 7.83
N PRO A 66 -10.94 18.96 7.96
CA PRO A 66 -10.98 18.01 6.86
C PRO A 66 -12.42 17.61 6.50
N ASP A 67 -12.70 17.41 5.21
CA ASP A 67 -13.90 16.73 4.72
C ASP A 67 -13.75 15.21 4.83
N VAL A 68 -12.51 14.72 4.73
CA VAL A 68 -12.15 13.29 4.81
C VAL A 68 -10.96 13.11 5.73
N VAL A 69 -11.03 12.10 6.60
CA VAL A 69 -9.88 11.59 7.36
C VAL A 69 -9.58 10.18 6.87
N MET A 70 -8.38 9.96 6.34
CA MET A 70 -7.94 8.66 5.83
C MET A 70 -6.81 8.08 6.69
N TYR A 71 -7.10 6.97 7.34
CA TYR A 71 -6.17 6.22 8.18
C TYR A 71 -5.56 5.06 7.41
N MET A 72 -4.22 4.99 7.37
CA MET A 72 -3.46 4.02 6.57
C MET A 72 -2.29 3.44 7.37
N ASP A 73 -2.57 2.64 8.39
CA ASP A 73 -1.54 2.05 9.25
C ASP A 73 -1.49 0.51 9.20
N TRP A 74 -2.30 -0.07 8.36
CA TRP A 74 -2.31 -1.53 8.17
C TRP A 74 -2.49 -2.35 9.46
N GLY A 75 -3.20 -1.76 10.43
CA GLY A 75 -3.54 -2.43 11.68
C GLY A 75 -2.45 -2.48 12.75
N ARG A 76 -1.32 -1.82 12.54
CA ARG A 76 -0.21 -1.87 13.50
C ARG A 76 -0.45 -1.06 14.76
N TYR A 77 -1.21 0.02 14.63
CA TYR A 77 -1.47 0.94 15.72
C TYR A 77 -2.97 1.04 16.03
N ASP A 78 -3.32 1.11 17.31
CA ASP A 78 -4.67 1.38 17.78
C ASP A 78 -4.62 2.45 18.87
N SER A 79 -5.39 3.51 18.67
CA SER A 79 -5.48 4.64 19.57
C SER A 79 -6.94 4.89 19.97
N PRO A 80 -7.22 5.24 21.22
CA PRO A 80 -8.54 5.70 21.63
C PRO A 80 -8.95 7.02 20.96
N LEU A 81 -7.96 7.81 20.48
CA LEU A 81 -8.21 9.04 19.73
C LEU A 81 -8.60 8.79 18.29
N LEU A 82 -8.31 7.59 17.76
CA LEU A 82 -8.68 7.18 16.40
C LEU A 82 -10.16 6.79 16.38
N ASP A 83 -11.03 7.79 16.40
CA ASP A 83 -12.48 7.61 16.46
C ASP A 83 -13.16 8.81 15.81
N LYS A 84 -14.08 8.56 14.88
CA LYS A 84 -14.84 9.58 14.14
C LYS A 84 -15.61 10.56 15.04
N LYS A 85 -15.90 10.21 16.30
CA LYS A 85 -16.55 11.12 17.24
C LYS A 85 -15.73 12.38 17.53
N HIS A 86 -14.41 12.38 17.34
CA HIS A 86 -13.55 13.53 17.58
C HIS A 86 -13.62 14.58 16.47
N ILE A 87 -13.97 14.17 15.24
CA ILE A 87 -14.18 15.07 14.09
C ILE A 87 -15.44 14.59 13.36
N PRO A 88 -16.63 14.85 13.94
CA PRO A 88 -17.88 14.23 13.47
C PRO A 88 -18.37 14.76 12.12
N ASN A 89 -17.84 15.87 11.63
CA ASN A 89 -18.17 16.45 10.33
C ASN A 89 -17.31 15.88 9.17
N ALA A 90 -16.26 15.14 9.48
CA ALA A 90 -15.44 14.49 8.46
C ALA A 90 -15.95 13.07 8.17
N TYR A 91 -15.74 12.62 6.94
CA TYR A 91 -15.95 11.22 6.54
C TYR A 91 -14.69 10.41 6.82
N TRP A 92 -14.79 9.39 7.66
CA TRP A 92 -13.65 8.60 8.11
C TRP A 92 -13.46 7.33 7.29
N VAL A 93 -12.28 7.19 6.70
CA VAL A 93 -11.90 6.05 5.84
C VAL A 93 -10.73 5.33 6.46
N MET A 94 -10.82 4.00 6.57
CA MET A 94 -9.69 3.14 6.91
C MET A 94 -9.22 2.40 5.66
N GLU A 95 -7.96 2.51 5.29
CA GLU A 95 -7.31 1.62 4.34
C GLU A 95 -6.72 0.44 5.12
N SER A 96 -7.29 -0.74 4.90
CA SER A 96 -6.90 -1.99 5.55
C SER A 96 -5.87 -2.73 4.69
N GLY A 97 -4.69 -2.12 4.53
CA GLY A 97 -3.56 -2.75 3.87
C GLY A 97 -3.10 -4.00 4.62
N ASP A 98 -2.33 -4.85 3.98
CA ASP A 98 -1.89 -6.14 4.51
C ASP A 98 -3.05 -7.10 4.90
N ASP A 99 -4.27 -6.90 4.40
CA ASP A 99 -5.28 -7.94 4.41
C ASP A 99 -4.95 -9.00 3.31
N PRO A 100 -5.21 -10.27 3.55
CA PRO A 100 -6.03 -10.84 4.63
C PRO A 100 -5.30 -11.05 5.95
N GLN A 101 -3.99 -10.86 6.03
CA GLN A 101 -3.17 -11.14 7.21
C GLN A 101 -3.64 -10.37 8.46
N ASN A 102 -4.00 -9.10 8.29
CA ASN A 102 -4.39 -8.22 9.40
C ASN A 102 -5.90 -8.08 9.58
N PHE A 103 -6.71 -8.85 8.85
CA PHE A 103 -8.16 -8.73 8.87
C PHE A 103 -8.76 -8.74 10.27
N GLU A 104 -8.40 -9.71 11.13
CA GLU A 104 -8.96 -9.81 12.48
C GLU A 104 -8.66 -8.57 13.32
N ARG A 105 -7.42 -8.08 13.27
CA ARG A 105 -7.00 -6.86 13.98
C ARG A 105 -7.73 -5.62 13.44
N ASN A 106 -7.83 -5.48 12.14
CA ASN A 106 -8.47 -4.33 11.49
C ASN A 106 -9.97 -4.34 11.70
N SER A 107 -10.61 -5.52 11.71
CA SER A 107 -12.05 -5.64 11.90
C SER A 107 -12.52 -5.15 13.29
N ILE A 108 -11.68 -5.25 14.32
CA ILE A 108 -11.98 -4.72 15.65
C ILE A 108 -12.16 -3.20 15.63
N LYS A 109 -11.37 -2.49 14.80
CA LYS A 109 -11.41 -1.02 14.68
C LYS A 109 -12.45 -0.53 13.66
N ALA A 110 -12.96 -1.40 12.80
CA ALA A 110 -13.79 -1.03 11.66
C ALA A 110 -14.99 -0.14 12.02
N HIS A 111 -15.58 -0.34 13.21
CA HIS A 111 -16.71 0.46 13.70
C HIS A 111 -16.39 1.95 13.94
N LYS A 112 -15.09 2.31 14.02
CA LYS A 112 -14.62 3.70 14.20
C LYS A 112 -14.65 4.50 12.89
N PHE A 113 -14.91 3.85 11.75
CA PHE A 113 -14.83 4.41 10.41
C PHE A 113 -16.18 4.33 9.68
N ASP A 114 -16.36 5.20 8.69
CA ASP A 114 -17.54 5.23 7.84
C ASP A 114 -17.35 4.34 6.59
N LEU A 115 -16.10 4.08 6.20
CA LEU A 115 -15.76 3.24 5.06
C LEU A 115 -14.46 2.49 5.28
N ILE A 116 -14.42 1.23 4.87
CA ILE A 116 -13.22 0.40 4.83
C ILE A 116 -12.81 0.18 3.37
N LEU A 117 -11.56 0.44 3.06
CA LEU A 117 -10.93 0.08 1.80
C LEU A 117 -10.00 -1.12 2.04
N THR A 118 -10.15 -2.19 1.29
CA THR A 118 -9.29 -3.37 1.43
C THR A 118 -8.81 -3.89 0.09
N PRO A 119 -7.53 -4.24 -0.07
CA PRO A 119 -7.00 -4.77 -1.32
C PRO A 119 -7.37 -6.24 -1.56
N ALA A 120 -7.73 -6.97 -0.51
CA ALA A 120 -8.05 -8.40 -0.58
C ALA A 120 -9.56 -8.63 -0.75
N HIS A 121 -9.94 -9.30 -1.84
CA HIS A 121 -11.35 -9.54 -2.16
C HIS A 121 -12.08 -10.39 -1.10
N ASP A 122 -11.41 -11.39 -0.52
CA ASP A 122 -11.98 -12.20 0.56
C ASP A 122 -12.21 -11.38 1.84
N SER A 123 -11.29 -10.48 2.19
CA SER A 123 -11.47 -9.55 3.30
C SER A 123 -12.62 -8.57 3.05
N TYR A 124 -12.77 -8.09 1.82
CA TYR A 124 -13.93 -7.28 1.41
C TYR A 124 -15.25 -8.00 1.72
N LEU A 125 -15.38 -9.29 1.35
CA LEU A 125 -16.57 -10.06 1.65
C LEU A 125 -16.80 -10.23 3.15
N LYS A 126 -15.74 -10.54 3.91
CA LYS A 126 -15.80 -10.69 5.37
C LYS A 126 -16.23 -9.40 6.09
N TYR A 127 -15.75 -8.22 5.65
CA TYR A 127 -16.19 -6.94 6.20
C TYR A 127 -17.66 -6.69 5.90
N LYS A 128 -18.12 -6.97 4.68
CA LYS A 128 -19.53 -6.86 4.31
C LYS A 128 -20.43 -7.78 5.13
N ASP A 129 -20.03 -9.02 5.35
CA ASP A 129 -20.77 -9.98 6.16
C ASP A 129 -20.87 -9.53 7.63
N LYS A 130 -19.88 -8.80 8.13
CA LYS A 130 -19.91 -8.14 9.44
C LYS A 130 -20.73 -6.83 9.45
N GLY A 131 -21.29 -6.41 8.32
CA GLY A 131 -22.12 -5.21 8.20
C GLY A 131 -21.37 -3.88 8.07
N PHE A 132 -20.06 -3.91 7.78
CA PHE A 132 -19.28 -2.69 7.59
C PHE A 132 -19.39 -2.16 6.16
N PRO A 133 -19.59 -0.85 5.94
CA PRO A 133 -19.44 -0.23 4.63
C PRO A 133 -18.01 -0.46 4.11
N THR A 134 -17.90 -1.14 2.99
CA THR A 134 -16.60 -1.59 2.49
C THR A 134 -16.56 -1.52 0.98
N LEU A 135 -15.39 -1.12 0.44
CA LEU A 135 -15.06 -1.23 -0.97
C LEU A 135 -13.84 -2.14 -1.15
N TRP A 136 -13.89 -2.99 -2.15
CA TRP A 136 -12.73 -3.67 -2.65
C TRP A 136 -11.90 -2.67 -3.45
N TRP A 137 -10.72 -2.37 -2.92
CA TRP A 137 -9.76 -1.44 -3.52
C TRP A 137 -8.44 -2.18 -3.81
N PRO A 138 -8.31 -2.80 -4.98
CA PRO A 138 -7.12 -3.56 -5.33
C PRO A 138 -5.83 -2.74 -5.20
N HIS A 139 -4.72 -3.44 -5.03
CA HIS A 139 -3.40 -2.81 -5.08
C HIS A 139 -3.18 -2.08 -6.42
N PHE A 140 -2.25 -1.15 -6.42
CA PHE A 140 -1.90 -0.31 -7.56
C PHE A 140 -0.38 -0.14 -7.67
N ALA A 141 0.09 0.43 -8.76
CA ALA A 141 1.45 0.89 -8.96
C ALA A 141 1.51 2.42 -8.97
N ASP A 142 2.57 2.99 -8.43
CA ASP A 142 2.89 4.41 -8.61
C ASP A 142 3.61 4.58 -9.95
N THR A 143 2.93 5.14 -10.95
CA THR A 143 3.46 5.30 -12.30
C THR A 143 4.59 6.33 -12.42
N ASN A 144 4.83 7.14 -11.39
CA ASN A 144 6.01 8.02 -11.35
C ASN A 144 7.29 7.23 -11.06
N ILE A 145 7.17 6.06 -10.42
CA ILE A 145 8.28 5.17 -10.04
C ILE A 145 8.28 3.92 -10.91
N HIS A 146 7.11 3.29 -11.04
CA HIS A 146 6.93 2.06 -11.80
C HIS A 146 6.45 2.43 -13.21
N ASN A 147 7.39 2.76 -14.08
CA ASN A 147 7.13 3.08 -15.49
C ASN A 147 8.18 2.39 -16.37
N PRO A 148 7.85 2.04 -17.62
CA PRO A 148 8.81 1.43 -18.52
C PRO A 148 9.85 2.46 -18.94
N TYR A 149 11.14 2.12 -18.80
CA TYR A 149 12.19 2.91 -19.41
C TYR A 149 12.21 2.74 -20.93
N SER A 150 12.53 3.81 -21.63
CA SER A 150 12.78 3.82 -23.06
C SER A 150 14.15 3.22 -23.39
N GLY A 151 14.37 1.94 -23.07
CA GLY A 151 15.67 1.30 -23.26
C GLY A 151 15.56 -0.21 -23.13
N TYR A 152 14.76 -0.85 -24.02
CA TYR A 152 14.81 -2.29 -24.14
C TYR A 152 16.17 -2.71 -24.72
N THR A 153 16.94 -3.48 -23.96
CA THR A 153 18.11 -4.17 -24.47
C THR A 153 17.70 -5.58 -24.85
N PRO A 154 17.81 -5.98 -26.12
CA PRO A 154 17.57 -7.37 -26.53
C PRO A 154 18.51 -8.31 -25.79
N PHE A 155 18.01 -9.47 -25.37
CA PHE A 155 18.81 -10.50 -24.72
C PHE A 155 18.93 -11.70 -25.66
N ASP A 156 20.17 -12.17 -25.84
CA ASP A 156 20.46 -13.36 -26.64
C ASP A 156 20.23 -14.68 -25.86
N ASP A 157 20.04 -14.57 -24.53
CA ASP A 157 19.89 -15.67 -23.58
C ASP A 157 18.61 -15.56 -22.75
N LEU A 158 18.42 -16.49 -21.78
CA LEU A 158 17.38 -16.45 -20.78
C LEU A 158 17.30 -15.04 -20.15
N PRO A 159 16.12 -14.38 -20.21
CA PRO A 159 15.99 -13.00 -19.75
C PRO A 159 16.23 -12.89 -18.24
N PRO A 160 16.81 -11.78 -17.79
CA PRO A 160 17.03 -11.55 -16.37
C PRO A 160 15.72 -11.41 -15.62
N ILE A 161 15.62 -12.17 -14.52
CA ILE A 161 14.45 -12.22 -13.63
C ILE A 161 14.76 -11.40 -12.38
N ARG A 162 13.84 -10.53 -12.01
CA ARG A 162 13.92 -9.71 -10.77
C ARG A 162 12.85 -10.11 -9.79
N SER A 163 13.23 -10.16 -8.53
CA SER A 163 12.30 -10.39 -7.44
C SER A 163 12.69 -9.55 -6.23
N THR A 164 11.71 -9.19 -5.42
CA THR A 164 11.95 -8.54 -4.14
C THR A 164 11.40 -9.41 -3.03
N ARG A 165 12.29 -9.79 -2.12
CA ARG A 165 11.93 -10.65 -1.01
C ARG A 165 11.20 -9.83 0.05
N GLY A 166 9.96 -10.18 0.33
CA GLY A 166 9.27 -9.70 1.52
C GLY A 166 9.84 -10.33 2.81
N PRO A 167 9.55 -9.78 3.99
CA PRO A 167 9.92 -10.41 5.25
C PRO A 167 9.44 -11.86 5.31
N GLY A 168 10.31 -12.79 5.70
CA GLY A 168 9.97 -14.21 5.84
C GLY A 168 10.38 -15.12 4.69
N GLY A 169 10.95 -14.59 3.63
CA GLY A 169 11.57 -15.34 2.51
C GLY A 169 10.74 -16.50 1.94
N SER A 170 11.05 -16.90 0.75
CA SER A 170 10.41 -18.04 0.10
C SER A 170 11.48 -19.07 -0.27
N HIS A 171 11.29 -20.33 0.12
CA HIS A 171 12.15 -21.42 -0.33
C HIS A 171 12.24 -21.49 -1.86
N VAL A 172 11.19 -21.09 -2.57
CA VAL A 172 11.17 -21.01 -4.04
C VAL A 172 12.17 -19.98 -4.52
N MET A 173 12.21 -18.79 -3.92
CA MET A 173 13.16 -17.72 -4.30
C MET A 173 14.59 -18.11 -3.97
N ASP A 174 14.82 -18.74 -2.81
CA ASP A 174 16.15 -19.25 -2.43
C ASP A 174 16.61 -20.32 -3.42
N TYR A 175 15.73 -21.25 -3.79
CA TYR A 175 16.00 -22.28 -4.79
C TYR A 175 16.31 -21.69 -6.17
N LEU A 176 15.49 -20.73 -6.65
CA LEU A 176 15.73 -20.07 -7.93
C LEU A 176 17.06 -19.31 -7.95
N SER A 177 17.42 -18.66 -6.83
CA SER A 177 18.72 -17.98 -6.70
C SER A 177 19.89 -18.96 -6.78
N GLN A 178 19.73 -20.21 -6.31
CA GLN A 178 20.78 -21.23 -6.36
C GLN A 178 20.95 -21.83 -7.76
N ILE A 179 19.84 -22.10 -8.46
CA ILE A 179 19.91 -22.76 -9.80
C ILE A 179 20.12 -21.78 -10.95
N MET A 180 19.86 -20.50 -10.74
CA MET A 180 19.98 -19.45 -11.75
C MET A 180 20.68 -18.19 -11.16
N PRO A 181 21.90 -18.30 -10.60
CA PRO A 181 22.53 -17.22 -9.84
C PRO A 181 22.77 -15.94 -10.65
N ASP A 182 23.03 -16.08 -11.94
CA ASP A 182 23.31 -14.95 -12.84
C ASP A 182 22.05 -14.32 -13.44
N LYS A 183 20.93 -15.05 -13.43
CA LYS A 183 19.67 -14.62 -14.06
C LYS A 183 18.62 -14.19 -13.05
N PHE A 184 18.48 -14.92 -11.95
CA PHE A 184 17.52 -14.63 -10.90
C PHE A 184 18.18 -13.81 -9.80
N ILE A 185 17.81 -12.53 -9.72
CA ILE A 185 18.31 -11.62 -8.67
C ILE A 185 17.15 -11.21 -7.77
N ASN A 186 17.29 -11.53 -6.48
CA ASN A 186 16.38 -11.14 -5.44
C ASN A 186 17.02 -10.10 -4.52
N ARG A 187 16.40 -8.94 -4.33
CA ARG A 187 16.88 -7.87 -3.45
C ARG A 187 15.82 -7.43 -2.47
N ASN A 188 16.26 -7.06 -1.28
CA ASN A 188 15.43 -6.50 -0.21
C ASN A 188 15.76 -5.02 0.05
N GLY A 189 14.83 -4.32 0.70
CA GLY A 189 15.07 -2.99 1.24
C GLY A 189 15.15 -1.88 0.21
N LEU A 190 14.83 -2.17 -1.05
CA LEU A 190 14.76 -1.15 -2.09
C LEU A 190 13.49 -0.31 -1.93
N SER A 191 13.59 0.98 -2.19
CA SER A 191 12.46 1.91 -2.14
C SER A 191 12.56 2.99 -3.22
N GLY A 192 11.43 3.63 -3.52
CA GLY A 192 11.36 4.74 -4.46
C GLY A 192 11.93 4.39 -5.84
N GLN A 193 12.70 5.32 -6.42
CA GLN A 193 13.26 5.16 -7.76
C GLN A 193 14.22 3.95 -7.88
N GLU A 194 15.01 3.68 -6.81
CA GLU A 194 15.92 2.51 -6.81
C GLU A 194 15.15 1.20 -6.99
N TYR A 195 13.95 1.10 -6.40
CA TYR A 195 13.10 -0.06 -6.58
C TYR A 195 12.54 -0.15 -8.02
N GLY A 196 12.07 0.96 -8.56
CA GLY A 196 11.63 1.04 -9.96
C GLY A 196 12.75 0.66 -10.94
N ASP A 197 13.96 1.19 -10.73
CA ASP A 197 15.14 0.90 -11.52
C ASP A 197 15.52 -0.59 -11.46
N PHE A 198 15.44 -1.17 -10.27
CA PHE A 198 15.70 -2.59 -10.10
C PHE A 198 14.69 -3.47 -10.87
N LEU A 199 13.40 -3.18 -10.82
CA LEU A 199 12.40 -3.90 -11.61
C LEU A 199 12.65 -3.72 -13.11
N ASN A 200 13.01 -2.50 -13.54
CA ASN A 200 13.31 -2.18 -14.93
C ASN A 200 14.57 -2.88 -15.46
N SER A 201 15.53 -3.22 -14.62
CA SER A 201 16.73 -3.97 -15.00
C SER A 201 16.45 -5.44 -15.39
N GLY A 202 15.23 -5.93 -15.18
CA GLY A 202 14.78 -7.25 -15.58
C GLY A 202 13.87 -7.23 -16.80
N VAL A 203 13.57 -8.40 -17.35
CA VAL A 203 12.50 -8.62 -18.35
C VAL A 203 11.32 -9.31 -17.70
N ILE A 204 11.58 -10.13 -16.71
CA ILE A 204 10.60 -10.86 -15.92
C ILE A 204 10.65 -10.36 -14.48
N VAL A 205 9.48 -10.10 -13.91
CA VAL A 205 9.29 -9.89 -12.46
C VAL A 205 8.66 -11.16 -11.90
N PHE A 206 9.36 -11.81 -10.97
CA PHE A 206 8.85 -13.00 -10.29
C PHE A 206 8.32 -12.61 -8.92
N GLN A 207 7.09 -13.00 -8.64
CA GLN A 207 6.42 -12.76 -7.37
C GLN A 207 5.87 -14.08 -6.81
N HIS A 208 6.32 -14.44 -5.62
CA HIS A 208 5.72 -15.52 -4.84
C HIS A 208 4.84 -14.95 -3.74
N SER A 209 3.56 -15.27 -3.78
CA SER A 209 2.58 -14.79 -2.80
C SER A 209 2.68 -15.59 -1.50
N ARG A 210 3.00 -14.91 -0.42
CA ARG A 210 3.15 -15.53 0.91
C ARG A 210 1.84 -16.02 1.51
N TRP A 211 0.78 -15.26 1.24
CA TRP A 211 -0.54 -15.42 1.85
C TRP A 211 -1.60 -15.79 0.83
N GLN A 212 -1.18 -16.28 -0.34
CA GLN A 212 -2.09 -16.58 -1.45
C GLN A 212 -2.95 -15.35 -1.81
N GLU A 213 -2.34 -14.20 -1.83
CA GLU A 213 -2.95 -12.89 -2.08
C GLU A 213 -2.44 -12.25 -3.36
N VAL A 214 -3.22 -11.36 -3.95
CA VAL A 214 -2.76 -10.47 -5.01
C VAL A 214 -1.87 -9.41 -4.38
N THR A 215 -0.56 -9.47 -4.65
CA THR A 215 0.37 -8.52 -4.07
C THR A 215 0.55 -7.30 -4.98
N ARG A 216 0.95 -6.20 -4.39
CA ARG A 216 1.29 -4.96 -5.08
C ARG A 216 2.33 -5.12 -6.19
N ARG A 217 3.31 -6.01 -6.00
CA ARG A 217 4.40 -6.27 -6.96
C ARG A 217 3.94 -6.76 -8.32
N ILE A 218 2.76 -7.38 -8.40
CA ILE A 218 2.15 -7.75 -9.66
C ILE A 218 1.89 -6.50 -10.49
N PHE A 219 1.22 -5.50 -9.89
CA PHE A 219 0.90 -4.23 -10.56
C PHE A 219 2.15 -3.41 -10.86
N GLU A 220 3.11 -3.37 -9.94
CA GLU A 220 4.38 -2.65 -10.10
C GLU A 220 5.21 -3.24 -11.26
N GLY A 221 5.32 -4.57 -11.34
CA GLY A 221 6.00 -5.23 -12.45
C GLY A 221 5.32 -4.97 -13.79
N MET A 222 3.99 -5.04 -13.84
CA MET A 222 3.21 -4.75 -15.05
C MET A 222 3.34 -3.28 -15.45
N ALA A 223 3.31 -2.35 -14.50
CA ALA A 223 3.50 -0.92 -14.76
C ALA A 223 4.90 -0.61 -15.32
N CYS A 224 5.92 -1.37 -14.92
CA CYS A 224 7.25 -1.33 -15.54
C CYS A 224 7.30 -2.00 -16.93
N GLY A 225 6.19 -2.47 -17.48
CA GLY A 225 6.14 -3.16 -18.78
C GLY A 225 6.81 -4.52 -18.78
N LYS A 226 6.88 -5.21 -17.62
CA LYS A 226 7.54 -6.52 -17.50
C LYS A 226 6.54 -7.66 -17.55
N LEU A 227 7.01 -8.83 -18.03
CA LEU A 227 6.28 -10.07 -17.85
C LEU A 227 6.28 -10.42 -16.35
N VAL A 228 5.11 -10.53 -15.76
CA VAL A 228 4.98 -10.93 -14.37
C VAL A 228 4.65 -12.42 -14.30
N ILE A 229 5.47 -13.15 -13.52
CA ILE A 229 5.22 -14.56 -13.20
C ILE A 229 4.95 -14.64 -11.71
N THR A 230 3.83 -15.24 -11.35
CA THR A 230 3.46 -15.50 -9.95
C THR A 230 3.04 -16.95 -9.79
N ASP A 231 3.00 -17.44 -8.54
CA ASP A 231 2.35 -18.69 -8.20
C ASP A 231 0.86 -18.62 -8.53
N LYS A 232 0.24 -19.80 -8.72
CA LYS A 232 -1.20 -19.87 -8.93
C LYS A 232 -1.93 -19.30 -7.71
N LEU A 233 -2.64 -18.21 -7.94
CA LEU A 233 -3.46 -17.59 -6.90
C LEU A 233 -4.84 -18.28 -6.83
N PRO A 234 -5.42 -18.42 -5.63
CA PRO A 234 -6.75 -19.00 -5.46
C PRO A 234 -7.85 -18.14 -6.12
N ASP A 235 -8.94 -18.77 -6.53
CA ASP A 235 -10.07 -18.12 -7.20
C ASP A 235 -10.74 -17.02 -6.36
N HIS A 236 -10.65 -17.12 -5.03
CA HIS A 236 -11.19 -16.09 -4.13
C HIS A 236 -10.45 -14.75 -4.22
N THR A 237 -9.24 -14.71 -4.74
CA THR A 237 -8.49 -13.47 -4.94
C THR A 237 -9.07 -12.59 -6.04
N LYS A 238 -9.85 -13.18 -6.96
CA LYS A 238 -10.47 -12.51 -8.11
C LYS A 238 -9.46 -11.78 -9.02
N ILE A 239 -8.23 -12.28 -9.10
CA ILE A 239 -7.20 -11.66 -9.93
C ILE A 239 -7.66 -11.52 -11.39
N ASP A 240 -8.34 -12.52 -11.93
CA ASP A 240 -8.83 -12.50 -13.33
C ASP A 240 -9.86 -11.41 -13.62
N SER A 241 -10.46 -10.81 -12.57
CA SER A 241 -11.41 -9.70 -12.73
C SER A 241 -10.75 -8.32 -12.70
N LEU A 242 -9.43 -8.27 -12.52
CA LEU A 242 -8.65 -7.04 -12.49
C LEU A 242 -8.01 -6.72 -13.85
N PHE A 243 -8.06 -7.65 -14.82
CA PHE A 243 -7.42 -7.52 -16.14
C PHE A 243 -8.36 -7.91 -17.29
#